data_58a7eb187b6910cb438da724e7ed31e5
#
_entry.id   58a7eb187b6910cb438da724e7ed31e5
#
_cell.length_a   1.000
_cell.length_b   1.000
_cell.length_c   1.000
_cell.angle_alpha   90.00
_cell.angle_beta   90.00
_cell.angle_gamma   90.00
#
_symmetry.space_group_name_H-M   'P 1'
#
loop_
_entity.id
_entity.type
_entity.pdbx_description
1 polymer ?
#
loop_
_entity_poly.entity_id
_entity_poly.type
_entity_poly.pdbx_seq_one_letter_code
_entity_poly.pdbx_strand_id
1 'polypeptide(L)'
;KNSIIADIGSGTGILTEIFLNHGNRVYGVEPNLEMRQAAERLLLHYPHFMSINGRAEATTLPDSSVDFITAGQAFHWFDKDRARIEFRRILKPDGFVVILWNERLTDSTPFLFEYELLLKRFGTDYHEIDHRLTGIEIMNAFYGEGGCSYRSFANVQKFDYEGLEGRLLS
;
A
#
# COMPACT_ATOMS: atom_id res chain seq x y z
N LYS A 1 0.40 19.84 7.44
CA LYS A 1 -1.08 19.89 7.31
C LYS A 1 -1.39 20.62 6.02
N ASN A 2 -2.30 20.12 5.22
CA ASN A 2 -2.76 20.58 3.90
C ASN A 2 -2.02 19.97 2.68
N SER A 3 -1.21 18.93 2.84
CA SER A 3 -0.60 18.25 1.71
C SER A 3 -1.65 17.51 0.89
N ILE A 4 -1.41 17.43 -0.40
CA ILE A 4 -2.21 16.63 -1.34
C ILE A 4 -1.52 15.28 -1.49
N ILE A 5 -2.23 14.21 -1.22
CA ILE A 5 -1.69 12.84 -1.22
C ILE A 5 -2.42 12.02 -2.29
N ALA A 6 -1.68 11.26 -3.07
CA ALA A 6 -2.22 10.19 -3.89
C ALA A 6 -1.92 8.84 -3.22
N ASP A 7 -2.95 8.15 -2.76
CA ASP A 7 -2.85 6.80 -2.20
C ASP A 7 -3.14 5.80 -3.31
N ILE A 8 -2.09 5.11 -3.78
CA ILE A 8 -2.12 4.27 -4.98
C ILE A 8 -2.33 2.80 -4.60
N GLY A 9 -3.37 2.19 -5.17
CA GLY A 9 -3.88 0.91 -4.70
C GLY A 9 -4.55 1.09 -3.33
N SER A 10 -5.39 2.11 -3.22
CA SER A 10 -5.98 2.52 -1.94
C SER A 10 -6.94 1.49 -1.33
N GLY A 11 -7.37 0.50 -2.12
CA GLY A 11 -8.28 -0.55 -1.67
C GLY A 11 -9.57 0.01 -1.09
N THR A 12 -9.92 -0.43 0.10
CA THR A 12 -11.08 0.06 0.85
C THR A 12 -10.84 1.36 1.62
N GLY A 13 -9.64 1.95 1.51
CA GLY A 13 -9.34 3.27 2.04
C GLY A 13 -8.74 3.31 3.45
N ILE A 14 -8.23 2.21 3.98
CA ILE A 14 -7.66 2.13 5.34
C ILE A 14 -6.51 3.14 5.54
N LEU A 15 -5.54 3.17 4.61
CA LEU A 15 -4.43 4.11 4.68
C LEU A 15 -4.89 5.55 4.36
N THR A 16 -5.77 5.68 3.38
CA THR A 16 -6.41 6.94 3.00
C THR A 16 -7.05 7.64 4.20
N GLU A 17 -7.80 6.90 5.03
CA GLU A 17 -8.49 7.45 6.21
C GLU A 17 -7.52 8.06 7.22
N ILE A 18 -6.36 7.45 7.42
CA ILE A 18 -5.33 7.98 8.32
C ILE A 18 -4.92 9.40 7.89
N PHE A 19 -4.71 9.62 6.61
CA PHE A 19 -4.33 10.95 6.11
C PHE A 19 -5.48 11.95 6.15
N LEU A 20 -6.70 11.52 5.87
CA LEU A 20 -7.90 12.35 5.97
C LEU A 20 -8.14 12.83 7.40
N ASN A 21 -7.94 11.95 8.39
CA ASN A 21 -8.01 12.29 9.82
C ASN A 21 -6.98 13.35 10.24
N HIS A 22 -5.86 13.44 9.51
CA HIS A 22 -4.84 14.47 9.71
C HIS A 22 -5.09 15.76 8.92
N GLY A 23 -6.24 15.86 8.23
CA GLY A 23 -6.65 17.04 7.49
C GLY A 23 -5.99 17.20 6.12
N ASN A 24 -5.46 16.14 5.54
CA ASN A 24 -4.92 16.16 4.20
C ASN A 24 -6.05 15.99 3.16
N ARG A 25 -5.78 16.43 1.92
CA ARG A 25 -6.58 16.07 0.75
C ARG A 25 -6.01 14.78 0.17
N VAL A 26 -6.88 13.78 -0.07
CA VAL A 26 -6.42 12.49 -0.54
C VAL A 26 -7.17 12.04 -1.80
N TYR A 27 -6.41 11.71 -2.82
CA TYR A 27 -6.87 10.96 -3.98
C TYR A 27 -6.65 9.47 -3.72
N GLY A 28 -7.72 8.70 -3.52
CA GLY A 28 -7.66 7.24 -3.45
C GLY A 28 -7.74 6.67 -4.85
N VAL A 29 -6.63 6.18 -5.37
CA VAL A 29 -6.52 5.61 -6.72
C VAL A 29 -6.63 4.10 -6.65
N GLU A 30 -7.73 3.52 -7.15
CA GLU A 30 -8.03 2.10 -7.05
C GLU A 30 -8.74 1.60 -8.32
N PRO A 31 -8.19 0.63 -9.04
CA PRO A 31 -8.82 0.08 -10.25
C PRO A 31 -10.00 -0.86 -9.95
N ASN A 32 -9.96 -1.58 -8.81
CA ASN A 32 -11.01 -2.52 -8.46
C ASN A 32 -12.30 -1.78 -8.05
N LEU A 33 -13.37 -2.01 -8.79
CA LEU A 33 -14.65 -1.31 -8.60
C LEU A 33 -15.26 -1.57 -7.21
N GLU A 34 -15.22 -2.81 -6.74
CA GLU A 34 -15.84 -3.19 -5.45
C GLU A 34 -15.10 -2.55 -4.27
N MET A 35 -13.76 -2.57 -4.29
CA MET A 35 -12.93 -1.92 -3.28
C MET A 35 -13.12 -0.41 -3.31
N ARG A 36 -13.13 0.20 -4.49
CA ARG A 36 -13.36 1.64 -4.64
C ARG A 36 -14.74 2.06 -4.12
N GLN A 37 -15.80 1.33 -4.44
CA GLN A 37 -17.13 1.59 -3.91
C GLN A 37 -17.22 1.40 -2.39
N ALA A 38 -16.47 0.45 -1.83
CA ALA A 38 -16.36 0.30 -0.38
C ALA A 38 -15.69 1.53 0.25
N ALA A 39 -14.58 2.00 -0.32
CA ALA A 39 -13.92 3.23 0.13
C ALA A 39 -14.85 4.45 0.05
N GLU A 40 -15.58 4.61 -1.04
CA GLU A 40 -16.55 5.70 -1.23
C GLU A 40 -17.65 5.71 -0.14
N ARG A 41 -18.14 4.53 0.25
CA ARG A 41 -19.11 4.42 1.35
C ARG A 41 -18.49 4.71 2.72
N LEU A 42 -17.31 4.13 3.00
CA LEU A 42 -16.66 4.26 4.30
C LEU A 42 -16.15 5.68 4.55
N LEU A 43 -15.67 6.36 3.50
CA LEU A 43 -15.04 7.67 3.59
C LEU A 43 -15.96 8.82 3.18
N LEU A 44 -17.28 8.56 2.99
CA LEU A 44 -18.28 9.54 2.56
C LEU A 44 -18.30 10.83 3.38
N HIS A 45 -17.97 10.74 4.66
CA HIS A 45 -17.99 11.88 5.59
C HIS A 45 -16.73 12.74 5.54
N TYR A 46 -15.73 12.36 4.73
CA TYR A 46 -14.51 13.15 4.56
C TYR A 46 -14.60 14.04 3.30
N PRO A 47 -14.78 15.36 3.44
CA PRO A 47 -14.96 16.25 2.28
C PRO A 47 -13.71 16.42 1.40
N HIS A 48 -12.56 15.99 1.91
CA HIS A 48 -11.28 16.03 1.22
C HIS A 48 -10.86 14.69 0.59
N PHE A 49 -11.74 13.69 0.61
CA PHE A 49 -11.55 12.42 -0.10
C PHE A 49 -12.02 12.54 -1.55
N MET A 50 -11.22 12.03 -2.47
CA MET A 50 -11.58 11.92 -3.89
C MET A 50 -11.24 10.51 -4.38
N SER A 51 -12.27 9.79 -4.79
CA SER A 51 -12.14 8.43 -5.36
C SER A 51 -11.80 8.54 -6.84
N ILE A 52 -10.74 7.85 -7.25
CA ILE A 52 -10.21 7.86 -8.61
C ILE A 52 -10.16 6.44 -9.17
N ASN A 53 -10.81 6.23 -10.30
CA ASN A 53 -10.64 4.99 -11.08
C ASN A 53 -9.33 5.08 -11.88
N GLY A 54 -8.27 4.46 -11.38
CA GLY A 54 -6.95 4.52 -11.98
C GLY A 54 -6.06 3.39 -11.50
N ARG A 55 -4.90 3.26 -12.12
CA ARG A 55 -3.86 2.29 -11.77
C ARG A 55 -2.56 3.03 -11.45
N ALA A 56 -1.60 2.35 -10.85
CA ALA A 56 -0.28 2.91 -10.57
C ALA A 56 0.42 3.43 -11.84
N GLU A 57 0.18 2.77 -12.97
CA GLU A 57 0.77 3.09 -14.28
C GLU A 57 0.01 4.20 -15.04
N ALA A 58 -1.20 4.55 -14.59
CA ALA A 58 -2.08 5.53 -15.23
C ALA A 58 -3.12 6.02 -14.21
N THR A 59 -2.74 6.97 -13.38
CA THR A 59 -3.57 7.47 -12.26
C THR A 59 -4.69 8.40 -12.71
N THR A 60 -4.60 8.97 -13.91
CA THR A 60 -5.47 10.05 -14.43
C THR A 60 -5.34 11.38 -13.70
N LEU A 61 -4.46 11.50 -12.71
CA LEU A 61 -4.21 12.75 -12.00
C LEU A 61 -3.41 13.73 -12.87
N PRO A 62 -3.55 15.05 -12.66
CA PRO A 62 -2.76 16.05 -13.39
C PRO A 62 -1.26 15.97 -13.08
N ASP A 63 -0.44 16.50 -13.98
CA ASP A 63 1.00 16.64 -13.77
C ASP A 63 1.28 17.53 -12.54
N SER A 64 2.32 17.19 -11.78
CA SER A 64 2.80 17.96 -10.63
C SER A 64 1.68 18.40 -9.66
N SER A 65 0.73 17.50 -9.40
CA SER A 65 -0.49 17.81 -8.65
C SER A 65 -0.45 17.35 -7.18
N VAL A 66 0.44 16.44 -6.82
CA VAL A 66 0.48 15.85 -5.47
C VAL A 66 1.80 16.11 -4.77
N ASP A 67 1.74 16.26 -3.45
CA ASP A 67 2.92 16.46 -2.60
C ASP A 67 3.51 15.11 -2.17
N PHE A 68 2.64 14.10 -1.99
CA PHE A 68 3.03 12.75 -1.60
C PHE A 68 2.30 11.71 -2.45
N ILE A 69 3.00 10.64 -2.75
CA ILE A 69 2.42 9.40 -3.25
C ILE A 69 2.62 8.36 -2.16
N THR A 70 1.55 7.63 -1.82
CA THR A 70 1.62 6.51 -0.88
C THR A 70 1.15 5.23 -1.56
N ALA A 71 1.71 4.09 -1.15
CA ALA A 71 1.25 2.77 -1.54
C ALA A 71 1.36 1.83 -0.33
N GLY A 72 0.22 1.48 0.25
CA GLY A 72 0.13 0.56 1.38
C GLY A 72 -0.25 -0.85 0.92
N GLN A 73 0.62 -1.83 1.09
CA GLN A 73 0.37 -3.24 0.70
C GLN A 73 0.00 -3.44 -0.78
N ALA A 74 0.36 -2.50 -1.68
CA ALA A 74 -0.07 -2.53 -3.08
C ALA A 74 1.09 -2.61 -4.08
N PHE A 75 2.29 -2.23 -3.68
CA PHE A 75 3.44 -2.05 -4.57
C PHE A 75 3.84 -3.31 -5.36
N HIS A 76 3.60 -4.50 -4.83
CA HIS A 76 3.90 -5.77 -5.49
C HIS A 76 3.03 -6.02 -6.74
N TRP A 77 1.87 -5.37 -6.84
CA TRP A 77 0.98 -5.47 -8.00
C TRP A 77 1.36 -4.55 -9.17
N PHE A 78 2.27 -3.58 -8.95
CA PHE A 78 2.58 -2.56 -9.93
C PHE A 78 3.57 -3.05 -10.99
N ASP A 79 3.37 -2.63 -12.23
CA ASP A 79 4.44 -2.53 -13.22
C ASP A 79 5.35 -1.37 -12.79
N LYS A 80 6.47 -1.72 -12.17
CA LYS A 80 7.33 -0.78 -11.47
C LYS A 80 7.93 0.28 -12.39
N ASP A 81 8.28 -0.08 -13.62
CA ASP A 81 8.87 0.86 -14.59
C ASP A 81 7.83 1.88 -15.06
N ARG A 82 6.63 1.44 -15.40
CA ARG A 82 5.54 2.32 -15.81
C ARG A 82 5.01 3.15 -14.65
N ALA A 83 4.85 2.56 -13.48
CA ALA A 83 4.44 3.27 -12.27
C ALA A 83 5.45 4.36 -11.90
N ARG A 84 6.76 4.11 -12.03
CA ARG A 84 7.80 5.10 -11.79
C ARG A 84 7.67 6.33 -12.71
N ILE A 85 7.35 6.10 -13.99
CA ILE A 85 7.14 7.19 -14.95
C ILE A 85 5.92 8.03 -14.53
N GLU A 86 4.81 7.36 -14.22
CA GLU A 86 3.57 8.02 -13.81
C GLU A 86 3.74 8.77 -12.49
N PHE A 87 4.41 8.18 -11.50
CA PHE A 87 4.67 8.82 -10.22
C PHE A 87 5.49 10.10 -10.38
N ARG A 88 6.52 10.07 -11.23
CA ARG A 88 7.31 11.27 -11.57
C ARG A 88 6.47 12.35 -12.24
N ARG A 89 5.49 11.96 -13.07
CA ARG A 89 4.63 12.90 -13.76
C ARG A 89 3.70 13.64 -12.80
N ILE A 90 3.05 12.92 -11.87
CA ILE A 90 2.04 13.50 -10.97
C ILE A 90 2.65 14.17 -9.73
N LEU A 91 3.88 13.79 -9.35
CA LEU A 91 4.55 14.31 -8.16
C LEU A 91 5.08 15.71 -8.41
N LYS A 92 4.90 16.62 -7.46
CA LYS A 92 5.54 17.94 -7.47
C LYS A 92 7.06 17.82 -7.32
N PRO A 93 7.86 18.84 -7.72
CA PRO A 93 9.33 18.77 -7.70
C PRO A 93 9.93 18.33 -6.34
N ASP A 94 9.36 18.79 -5.22
CA ASP A 94 9.84 18.47 -3.87
C ASP A 94 8.98 17.40 -3.18
N GLY A 95 8.23 16.63 -3.94
CA GLY A 95 7.34 15.62 -3.41
C GLY A 95 8.06 14.30 -3.10
N PHE A 96 7.39 13.44 -2.32
CA PHE A 96 7.94 12.17 -1.86
C PHE A 96 7.04 11.01 -2.23
N VAL A 97 7.66 9.87 -2.51
CA VAL A 97 6.97 8.57 -2.62
C VAL A 97 7.24 7.78 -1.36
N VAL A 98 6.19 7.24 -0.74
CA VAL A 98 6.26 6.44 0.49
C VAL A 98 5.57 5.10 0.25
N ILE A 99 6.35 4.03 0.30
CA ILE A 99 5.84 2.67 0.17
C ILE A 99 5.83 2.03 1.55
N LEU A 100 4.67 1.47 1.93
CA LEU A 100 4.45 0.86 3.24
C LEU A 100 3.98 -0.58 3.09
N TRP A 101 4.54 -1.47 3.92
CA TRP A 101 4.02 -2.83 4.03
C TRP A 101 4.21 -3.38 5.43
N ASN A 102 3.38 -4.34 5.78
CA ASN A 102 3.55 -5.13 6.99
C ASN A 102 4.30 -6.41 6.63
N GLU A 103 5.44 -6.60 7.24
CA GLU A 103 6.22 -7.82 7.12
C GLU A 103 5.98 -8.68 8.36
N ARG A 104 5.56 -9.92 8.13
CA ARG A 104 5.35 -10.86 9.21
C ARG A 104 6.67 -11.56 9.55
N LEU A 105 7.03 -11.56 10.82
CA LEU A 105 8.12 -12.41 11.30
C LEU A 105 7.70 -13.88 11.21
N THR A 106 8.59 -14.74 10.75
CA THR A 106 8.26 -16.14 10.43
C THR A 106 8.83 -17.14 11.42
N ASP A 107 9.80 -16.73 12.24
CA ASP A 107 10.59 -17.63 13.09
C ASP A 107 10.86 -17.08 14.52
N SER A 108 10.35 -15.92 14.84
CA SER A 108 10.64 -15.25 16.13
C SER A 108 9.92 -15.90 17.33
N THR A 109 8.92 -16.74 17.10
CA THR A 109 8.25 -17.54 18.12
C THR A 109 7.87 -18.92 17.57
N PRO A 110 7.69 -19.97 18.43
CA PRO A 110 7.20 -21.27 17.98
C PRO A 110 5.90 -21.18 17.19
N PHE A 111 4.97 -20.33 17.63
CA PHE A 111 3.71 -20.10 16.93
C PHE A 111 3.93 -19.59 15.49
N LEU A 112 4.78 -18.58 15.30
CA LEU A 112 5.04 -18.01 13.98
C LEU A 112 5.74 -18.99 13.06
N PHE A 113 6.62 -19.83 13.60
CA PHE A 113 7.26 -20.90 12.85
C PHE A 113 6.25 -21.93 12.34
N GLU A 114 5.38 -22.45 13.21
CA GLU A 114 4.35 -23.42 12.84
C GLU A 114 3.31 -22.80 11.88
N TYR A 115 2.95 -21.53 12.09
CA TYR A 115 2.07 -20.80 11.20
C TYR A 115 2.67 -20.65 9.80
N GLU A 116 3.98 -20.37 9.70
CA GLU A 116 4.70 -20.32 8.42
C GLU A 116 4.70 -21.68 7.71
N LEU A 117 4.91 -22.78 8.44
CA LEU A 117 4.85 -24.12 7.88
C LEU A 117 3.45 -24.45 7.36
N LEU A 118 2.41 -24.04 8.09
CA LEU A 118 1.01 -24.23 7.68
C LEU A 118 0.72 -23.48 6.38
N LEU A 119 1.12 -22.21 6.26
CA LEU A 119 0.94 -21.43 5.04
C LEU A 119 1.70 -22.02 3.85
N LYS A 120 2.94 -22.46 4.04
CA LYS A 120 3.74 -23.13 2.99
C LYS A 120 3.11 -24.44 2.52
N ARG A 121 2.44 -25.16 3.42
CA ARG A 121 1.85 -26.47 3.11
C ARG A 121 0.48 -26.36 2.44
N PHE A 122 -0.33 -25.39 2.81
CA PHE A 122 -1.74 -25.32 2.44
C PHE A 122 -2.11 -24.05 1.67
N GLY A 123 -1.26 -23.01 1.67
CA GLY A 123 -1.52 -21.78 0.91
C GLY A 123 -1.38 -22.05 -0.60
N THR A 124 -2.41 -21.74 -1.35
CA THR A 124 -2.45 -21.96 -2.82
C THR A 124 -1.49 -21.04 -3.55
N ASP A 125 -1.38 -19.78 -3.09
CA ASP A 125 -0.62 -18.71 -3.78
C ASP A 125 0.60 -18.24 -2.95
N TYR A 126 0.85 -18.87 -1.81
CA TYR A 126 1.85 -18.41 -0.85
C TYR A 126 3.27 -18.36 -1.42
N HIS A 127 3.59 -19.24 -2.36
CA HIS A 127 4.89 -19.27 -3.03
C HIS A 127 5.01 -18.25 -4.17
N GLU A 128 3.90 -17.81 -4.73
CA GLU A 128 3.86 -16.83 -5.82
C GLU A 128 3.94 -15.40 -5.28
N ILE A 129 3.41 -15.18 -4.09
CA ILE A 129 3.55 -13.91 -3.36
C ILE A 129 4.89 -13.92 -2.65
N ASP A 130 5.98 -13.84 -3.43
CA ASP A 130 7.32 -13.74 -2.85
C ASP A 130 7.46 -12.38 -2.15
N HIS A 131 7.41 -12.41 -0.82
CA HIS A 131 7.65 -11.24 0.03
C HIS A 131 8.99 -10.54 -0.26
N ARG A 132 9.89 -11.20 -0.99
CA ARG A 132 11.15 -10.67 -1.51
C ARG A 132 10.97 -9.70 -2.68
N LEU A 133 9.78 -9.59 -3.27
CA LEU A 133 9.50 -8.59 -4.32
C LEU A 133 9.50 -7.14 -3.82
N THR A 134 9.66 -6.93 -2.52
CA THR A 134 9.84 -5.63 -1.87
C THR A 134 11.26 -5.46 -1.29
N GLY A 135 12.21 -6.30 -1.71
CA GLY A 135 13.60 -6.22 -1.26
C GLY A 135 14.27 -4.87 -1.55
N ILE A 136 15.30 -4.56 -0.78
CA ILE A 136 16.03 -3.28 -0.87
C ILE A 136 16.55 -3.01 -2.29
N GLU A 137 16.88 -4.04 -3.06
CA GLU A 137 17.35 -3.92 -4.44
C GLU A 137 16.25 -3.40 -5.37
N ILE A 138 15.01 -3.90 -5.20
CA ILE A 138 13.85 -3.45 -5.97
C ILE A 138 13.51 -2.01 -5.61
N MET A 139 13.58 -1.66 -4.32
CA MET A 139 13.38 -0.29 -3.87
C MET A 139 14.43 0.65 -4.44
N ASN A 140 15.71 0.28 -4.41
CA ASN A 140 16.78 1.06 -5.00
C ASN A 140 16.63 1.22 -6.53
N ALA A 141 16.20 0.17 -7.23
CA ALA A 141 15.90 0.25 -8.65
C ALA A 141 14.73 1.19 -8.93
N PHE A 142 13.68 1.13 -8.11
CA PHE A 142 12.49 1.97 -8.27
C PHE A 142 12.77 3.45 -7.96
N TYR A 143 13.43 3.76 -6.86
CA TYR A 143 13.74 5.14 -6.47
C TYR A 143 14.89 5.77 -7.29
N GLY A 144 15.80 4.95 -7.84
CA GLY A 144 16.94 5.40 -8.64
C GLY A 144 18.15 5.83 -7.80
N GLU A 145 19.13 6.42 -8.46
CA GLU A 145 20.32 6.97 -7.79
C GLU A 145 19.90 8.10 -6.83
N GLY A 146 20.32 8.00 -5.59
CA GLY A 146 19.87 8.87 -4.50
C GLY A 146 19.10 8.09 -3.44
N GLY A 147 18.69 6.88 -3.80
CA GLY A 147 18.20 5.87 -2.91
C GLY A 147 16.89 6.18 -2.21
N CYS A 148 16.49 5.27 -1.37
CA CYS A 148 15.39 5.40 -0.44
C CYS A 148 15.91 5.41 1.00
N SER A 149 15.15 6.03 1.89
CA SER A 149 15.34 5.86 3.33
C SER A 149 14.41 4.76 3.82
N TYR A 150 14.96 3.77 4.49
CA TYR A 150 14.17 2.70 5.10
C TYR A 150 13.94 2.98 6.59
N ARG A 151 12.73 2.72 7.05
CA ARG A 151 12.35 2.74 8.47
C ARG A 151 11.50 1.52 8.77
N SER A 152 11.78 0.83 9.87
CA SER A 152 10.94 -0.24 10.37
C SER A 152 10.40 0.11 11.76
N PHE A 153 9.18 -0.32 12.03
CA PHE A 153 8.49 -0.09 13.28
C PHE A 153 7.93 -1.42 13.78
N ALA A 154 8.05 -1.66 15.07
CA ALA A 154 7.42 -2.84 15.65
C ALA A 154 5.90 -2.73 15.52
N ASN A 155 5.29 -3.76 14.97
CA ASN A 155 3.85 -3.88 14.83
C ASN A 155 3.42 -5.22 15.42
N VAL A 156 2.43 -5.19 16.32
CA VAL A 156 1.89 -6.38 16.97
C VAL A 156 0.40 -6.45 16.68
N GLN A 157 -0.01 -7.51 16.01
CA GLN A 157 -1.42 -7.82 15.80
C GLN A 157 -1.82 -8.93 16.78
N LYS A 158 -2.88 -8.71 17.54
CA LYS A 158 -3.45 -9.70 18.47
C LYS A 158 -4.73 -10.25 17.86
N PHE A 159 -4.83 -11.54 17.79
CA PHE A 159 -6.01 -12.25 17.30
C PHE A 159 -6.54 -13.18 18.39
N ASP A 160 -7.84 -13.29 18.50
CA ASP A 160 -8.49 -14.45 19.06
C ASP A 160 -8.55 -15.57 18.02
N TYR A 161 -9.19 -16.69 18.35
CA TYR A 161 -9.27 -17.84 17.44
C TYR A 161 -10.02 -17.48 16.14
N GLU A 162 -11.16 -16.80 16.26
CA GLU A 162 -11.98 -16.42 15.10
C GLU A 162 -11.24 -15.43 14.17
N GLY A 163 -10.55 -14.47 14.75
CA GLY A 163 -9.72 -13.50 13.99
C GLY A 163 -8.54 -14.16 13.29
N LEU A 164 -7.92 -15.17 13.91
CA LEU A 164 -6.85 -15.94 13.30
C LEU A 164 -7.36 -16.82 12.15
N GLU A 165 -8.52 -17.49 12.34
CA GLU A 165 -9.16 -18.28 11.30
C GLU A 165 -9.55 -17.39 10.10
N GLY A 166 -10.17 -16.22 10.34
CA GLY A 166 -10.48 -15.27 9.28
C GLY A 166 -9.25 -14.78 8.52
N ARG A 167 -8.11 -14.63 9.23
CA ARG A 167 -6.83 -14.28 8.61
C ARG A 167 -6.25 -15.40 7.73
N LEU A 168 -6.51 -16.65 8.10
CA LEU A 168 -6.07 -17.82 7.30
C LEU A 168 -6.89 -18.02 6.04
N LEU A 169 -8.16 -17.63 6.07
CA LEU A 169 -9.11 -17.84 4.97
C LEU A 169 -9.21 -16.63 4.03
N SER A 170 -8.55 -15.53 4.33
CA SER A 170 -8.52 -14.31 3.51
C SER A 170 -7.32 -14.32 2.56
#